data_613b367fc1ab947fc10651acbc9bddca
#
_entry.id   613b367fc1ab947fc10651acbc9bddca
#
_cell.length_a   1.000
_cell.length_b   1.000
_cell.length_c   1.000
_cell.angle_alpha   90.00
_cell.angle_beta   90.00
_cell.angle_gamma   90.00
#
_symmetry.space_group_name_H-M   'P 1'
#
loop_
_entity.id
_entity.type
_entity.pdbx_description
1 polymer ?
#
loop_
_entity_poly.entity_id
_entity_poly.type
_entity_poly.pdbx_seq_one_letter_code
_entity_poly.pdbx_strand_id
1 'polypeptide(L)'
;MAPNPKALLATVRAEGRVKLLEHEALLFCESYGLPVPRFGVARSSAEAVRIAERIGFPVVLKVVSPDILHKSDVGGVVLGVRTPEEVEEKYSAIIRSVERKAPGARVYGVLVQEMVGRGLEVIVGAVRDPQFGPVVMVGVGGVFVELLRDVSFRVAPVTPVDVEEMLRDLKGYRLFEGYRGEPPRDKRALVDIVVRVSRLVAEHEEINEVDLNPVVVFAEGRGAKVVDARFVVR
;
A
#
# COMPACT_ATOMS: atom_id res chain seq x y z
N MET A 1 -10.21 -1.46 -17.17
CA MET A 1 -10.40 -2.87 -16.73
C MET A 1 -9.23 -3.20 -15.83
N ALA A 2 -9.45 -3.63 -14.60
CA ALA A 2 -8.37 -4.06 -13.71
C ALA A 2 -7.61 -5.22 -14.39
N PRO A 3 -6.28 -5.26 -14.31
CA PRO A 3 -5.49 -6.33 -14.91
C PRO A 3 -5.83 -7.67 -14.23
N ASN A 4 -5.73 -8.76 -14.99
CA ASN A 4 -5.93 -10.09 -14.44
C ASN A 4 -4.79 -10.41 -13.45
N PRO A 5 -5.09 -10.70 -12.16
CA PRO A 5 -4.06 -10.99 -11.15
C PRO A 5 -3.08 -12.09 -11.55
N LYS A 6 -3.58 -13.17 -12.18
CA LYS A 6 -2.74 -14.28 -12.66
C LYS A 6 -1.76 -13.84 -13.76
N ALA A 7 -2.20 -12.96 -14.67
CA ALA A 7 -1.32 -12.43 -15.71
C ALA A 7 -0.21 -11.56 -15.11
N LEU A 8 -0.52 -10.77 -14.09
CA LEU A 8 0.45 -9.95 -13.40
C LEU A 8 1.53 -10.80 -12.70
N LEU A 9 1.11 -11.83 -11.96
CA LEU A 9 2.04 -12.75 -11.30
C LEU A 9 2.91 -13.51 -12.32
N ALA A 10 2.34 -13.90 -13.46
CA ALA A 10 3.09 -14.54 -14.54
C ALA A 10 4.18 -13.61 -15.11
N THR A 11 3.88 -12.30 -15.29
CA THR A 11 4.85 -11.31 -15.75
C THR A 11 6.01 -11.16 -14.75
N VAL A 12 5.71 -11.04 -13.46
CA VAL A 12 6.73 -10.92 -12.40
C VAL A 12 7.69 -12.11 -12.41
N ARG A 13 7.14 -13.32 -12.56
CA ARG A 13 7.95 -14.56 -12.67
C ARG A 13 8.79 -14.59 -13.95
N ALA A 14 8.22 -14.24 -15.08
CA ALA A 14 8.93 -14.22 -16.38
C ALA A 14 10.12 -13.26 -16.35
N GLU A 15 10.04 -12.17 -15.58
CA GLU A 15 11.12 -11.21 -15.36
C GLU A 15 12.11 -11.64 -14.26
N GLY A 16 11.93 -12.82 -13.63
CA GLY A 16 12.77 -13.30 -12.53
C GLY A 16 12.66 -12.47 -11.26
N ARG A 17 11.61 -11.68 -11.11
CA ARG A 17 11.36 -10.89 -9.90
C ARG A 17 10.64 -11.72 -8.83
N VAL A 18 10.98 -11.45 -7.59
CA VAL A 18 10.33 -12.02 -6.40
C VAL A 18 9.40 -11.04 -5.70
N LYS A 19 9.22 -9.82 -6.28
CA LYS A 19 8.36 -8.76 -5.72
C LYS A 19 7.62 -8.06 -6.83
N LEU A 20 6.37 -7.69 -6.56
CA LEU A 20 5.64 -6.75 -7.37
C LEU A 20 6.23 -5.35 -7.20
N LEU A 21 6.23 -4.56 -8.27
CA LEU A 21 6.43 -3.12 -8.19
C LEU A 21 5.21 -2.47 -7.52
N GLU A 22 5.37 -1.31 -6.89
CA GLU A 22 4.28 -0.69 -6.12
C GLU A 22 2.99 -0.50 -6.93
N HIS A 23 3.09 0.01 -8.17
CA HIS A 23 1.92 0.16 -9.02
C HIS A 23 1.27 -1.18 -9.41
N GLU A 24 2.06 -2.25 -9.57
CA GLU A 24 1.56 -3.60 -9.81
C GLU A 24 0.83 -4.13 -8.57
N ALA A 25 1.38 -3.87 -7.38
CA ALA A 25 0.76 -4.23 -6.12
C ALA A 25 -0.57 -3.51 -5.90
N LEU A 26 -0.64 -2.21 -6.21
CA LEU A 26 -1.88 -1.44 -6.15
C LEU A 26 -2.92 -1.96 -7.16
N LEU A 27 -2.52 -2.27 -8.40
CA LEU A 27 -3.40 -2.88 -9.40
C LEU A 27 -3.90 -4.27 -8.94
N PHE A 28 -3.04 -5.04 -8.26
CA PHE A 28 -3.43 -6.32 -7.67
C PHE A 28 -4.48 -6.10 -6.57
N CYS A 29 -4.28 -5.12 -5.70
CA CYS A 29 -5.27 -4.72 -4.69
C CYS A 29 -6.62 -4.32 -5.33
N GLU A 30 -6.61 -3.48 -6.37
CA GLU A 30 -7.84 -3.09 -7.11
C GLU A 30 -8.59 -4.30 -7.67
N SER A 31 -7.89 -5.31 -8.18
CA SER A 31 -8.52 -6.50 -8.74
C SER A 31 -9.31 -7.33 -7.71
N TYR A 32 -8.95 -7.19 -6.44
CA TYR A 32 -9.66 -7.77 -5.29
C TYR A 32 -10.66 -6.79 -4.65
N GLY A 33 -10.88 -5.63 -5.28
CA GLY A 33 -11.79 -4.59 -4.79
C GLY A 33 -11.30 -3.88 -3.54
N LEU A 34 -9.99 -3.96 -3.24
CA LEU A 34 -9.40 -3.17 -2.17
C LEU A 34 -9.34 -1.70 -2.60
N PRO A 35 -9.78 -0.77 -1.74
CA PRO A 35 -9.77 0.65 -2.07
C PRO A 35 -8.33 1.19 -2.04
N VAL A 36 -7.84 1.67 -3.18
CA VAL A 36 -6.52 2.31 -3.32
C VAL A 36 -6.68 3.77 -3.75
N PRO A 37 -5.68 4.63 -3.55
CA PRO A 37 -5.65 5.96 -4.14
C PRO A 37 -5.64 5.89 -5.67
N ARG A 38 -6.14 6.92 -6.35
CA ARG A 38 -5.93 7.06 -7.81
C ARG A 38 -4.45 7.20 -8.10
N PHE A 39 -3.95 6.53 -9.13
CA PHE A 39 -2.53 6.57 -9.48
C PHE A 39 -2.27 6.34 -10.97
N GLY A 40 -1.03 6.58 -11.39
CA GLY A 40 -0.50 6.23 -12.70
C GLY A 40 1.02 6.31 -12.70
N VAL A 41 1.67 5.56 -13.59
CA VAL A 41 3.14 5.59 -13.75
C VAL A 41 3.48 6.48 -14.92
N ALA A 42 4.35 7.45 -14.69
CA ALA A 42 4.88 8.38 -15.69
C ALA A 42 6.32 8.01 -16.07
N ARG A 43 6.63 8.06 -17.37
CA ARG A 43 7.97 7.86 -17.91
C ARG A 43 8.66 9.16 -18.34
N SER A 44 7.95 10.29 -18.19
CA SER A 44 8.47 11.63 -18.41
C SER A 44 7.78 12.64 -17.50
N SER A 45 8.40 13.81 -17.28
CA SER A 45 7.82 14.88 -16.49
C SER A 45 6.47 15.35 -17.05
N ALA A 46 6.38 15.50 -18.38
CA ALA A 46 5.15 15.87 -19.07
C ALA A 46 4.02 14.83 -18.88
N GLU A 47 4.34 13.53 -18.82
CA GLU A 47 3.37 12.49 -18.51
C GLU A 47 2.94 12.56 -17.06
N ALA A 48 3.87 12.83 -16.13
CA ALA A 48 3.56 13.00 -14.71
C ALA A 48 2.58 14.15 -14.46
N VAL A 49 2.77 15.28 -15.15
CA VAL A 49 1.83 16.41 -15.09
C VAL A 49 0.43 15.99 -15.55
N ARG A 50 0.31 15.37 -16.72
CA ARG A 50 -1.01 14.91 -17.22
C ARG A 50 -1.71 13.93 -16.28
N ILE A 51 -0.95 13.05 -15.61
CA ILE A 51 -1.49 12.13 -14.63
C ILE A 51 -1.95 12.89 -13.37
N ALA A 52 -1.14 13.82 -12.88
CA ALA A 52 -1.45 14.64 -11.71
C ALA A 52 -2.72 15.48 -11.92
N GLU A 53 -2.86 16.11 -13.08
CA GLU A 53 -4.07 16.87 -13.44
C GLU A 53 -5.33 16.01 -13.47
N ARG A 54 -5.26 14.77 -13.98
CA ARG A 54 -6.39 13.82 -13.96
C ARG A 54 -6.74 13.36 -12.54
N ILE A 55 -5.74 13.15 -11.71
CA ILE A 55 -5.93 12.72 -10.31
C ILE A 55 -6.50 13.87 -9.48
N GLY A 56 -6.00 15.08 -9.73
CA GLY A 56 -6.23 16.27 -8.91
C GLY A 56 -5.16 16.42 -7.82
N PHE A 57 -4.83 17.67 -7.51
CA PHE A 57 -3.83 18.02 -6.51
C PHE A 57 -4.40 18.03 -5.09
N PRO A 58 -3.58 17.80 -4.05
CA PRO A 58 -2.15 17.46 -4.11
C PRO A 58 -1.91 15.99 -4.49
N VAL A 59 -0.71 15.71 -5.04
CA VAL A 59 -0.26 14.37 -5.38
C VAL A 59 1.04 14.00 -4.64
N VAL A 60 1.35 12.71 -4.65
CA VAL A 60 2.62 12.12 -4.20
C VAL A 60 3.35 11.57 -5.41
N LEU A 61 4.66 11.79 -5.48
CA LEU A 61 5.54 11.21 -6.49
C LEU A 61 6.45 10.18 -5.84
N LYS A 62 6.54 8.97 -6.42
CA LYS A 62 7.38 7.89 -5.90
C LYS A 62 8.14 7.22 -7.05
N VAL A 63 9.46 7.02 -6.92
CA VAL A 63 10.22 6.28 -7.94
C VAL A 63 9.73 4.84 -8.03
N VAL A 64 9.66 4.31 -9.27
CA VAL A 64 9.33 2.91 -9.55
C VAL A 64 10.59 2.19 -10.01
N SER A 65 11.12 1.31 -9.16
CA SER A 65 12.34 0.55 -9.42
C SER A 65 12.29 -0.82 -8.73
N PRO A 66 12.70 -1.91 -9.37
CA PRO A 66 12.85 -3.21 -8.72
C PRO A 66 14.09 -3.27 -7.81
N ASP A 67 15.05 -2.37 -7.99
CA ASP A 67 16.37 -2.40 -7.35
C ASP A 67 16.42 -1.51 -6.10
N ILE A 68 15.40 -0.64 -5.89
CA ILE A 68 15.33 0.31 -4.76
C ILE A 68 14.29 -0.18 -3.75
N LEU A 69 14.76 -0.62 -2.58
CA LEU A 69 13.89 -1.09 -1.48
C LEU A 69 13.33 0.08 -0.67
N HIS A 70 14.22 1.00 -0.25
CA HIS A 70 13.87 2.16 0.57
C HIS A 70 13.92 3.44 -0.27
N LYS A 71 12.78 3.79 -0.88
CA LYS A 71 12.68 4.92 -1.81
C LYS A 71 13.04 6.25 -1.15
N SER A 72 12.70 6.43 0.12
CA SER A 72 12.97 7.66 0.88
C SER A 72 14.48 7.92 1.04
N ASP A 73 15.29 6.88 1.23
CA ASP A 73 16.74 7.01 1.45
C ASP A 73 17.47 7.58 0.23
N VAL A 74 16.95 7.26 -0.95
CA VAL A 74 17.47 7.76 -2.23
C VAL A 74 16.79 9.05 -2.68
N GLY A 75 15.87 9.62 -1.87
CA GLY A 75 15.09 10.79 -2.26
C GLY A 75 14.07 10.48 -3.36
N GLY A 76 13.63 9.23 -3.42
CA GLY A 76 12.69 8.74 -4.43
C GLY A 76 11.21 8.98 -4.09
N VAL A 77 10.89 9.72 -3.01
CA VAL A 77 9.51 10.04 -2.60
C VAL A 77 9.39 11.53 -2.33
N VAL A 78 8.36 12.15 -2.89
CA VAL A 78 7.99 13.56 -2.63
C VAL A 78 6.50 13.64 -2.36
N LEU A 79 6.13 14.20 -1.21
CA LEU A 79 4.75 14.34 -0.77
C LEU A 79 4.25 15.76 -1.02
N GLY A 80 2.94 15.92 -1.23
CA GLY A 80 2.26 17.20 -1.19
C GLY A 80 2.56 18.12 -2.37
N VAL A 81 2.81 17.57 -3.54
CA VAL A 81 3.02 18.32 -4.79
C VAL A 81 1.69 18.91 -5.25
N ARG A 82 1.65 20.23 -5.49
CA ARG A 82 0.39 20.97 -5.61
C ARG A 82 0.15 21.63 -6.96
N THR A 83 1.18 21.77 -7.79
CA THR A 83 1.05 22.43 -9.09
C THR A 83 1.73 21.63 -10.20
N PRO A 84 1.35 21.84 -11.48
CA PRO A 84 2.03 21.22 -12.62
C PRO A 84 3.54 21.50 -12.64
N GLU A 85 3.95 22.73 -12.34
CA GLU A 85 5.34 23.17 -12.31
C GLU A 85 6.14 22.42 -11.23
N GLU A 86 5.54 22.26 -10.03
CA GLU A 86 6.12 21.45 -8.97
C GLU A 86 6.27 19.98 -9.40
N VAL A 87 5.30 19.41 -10.12
CA VAL A 87 5.39 18.03 -10.64
C VAL A 87 6.61 17.88 -11.55
N GLU A 88 6.83 18.80 -12.52
CA GLU A 88 7.97 18.76 -13.43
C GLU A 88 9.30 18.86 -12.68
N GLU A 89 9.39 19.82 -11.75
CA GLU A 89 10.58 20.03 -10.91
C GLU A 89 10.90 18.79 -10.09
N LYS A 90 9.90 18.28 -9.34
CA LYS A 90 10.08 17.16 -8.41
C LYS A 90 10.30 15.83 -9.13
N TYR A 91 9.64 15.59 -10.28
CA TYR A 91 9.96 14.46 -11.16
C TYR A 91 11.46 14.44 -11.52
N SER A 92 11.95 15.56 -12.04
CA SER A 92 13.36 15.71 -12.43
C SER A 92 14.32 15.58 -11.25
N ALA A 93 13.92 16.09 -10.08
CA ALA A 93 14.71 15.97 -8.84
C ALA A 93 14.80 14.51 -8.35
N ILE A 94 13.70 13.74 -8.39
CA ILE A 94 13.68 12.31 -8.07
C ILE A 94 14.67 11.56 -8.97
N ILE A 95 14.58 11.73 -10.30
CA ILE A 95 15.44 11.01 -11.25
C ILE A 95 16.91 11.31 -10.95
N ARG A 96 17.31 12.59 -10.85
CA ARG A 96 18.69 12.99 -10.52
C ARG A 96 19.16 12.45 -9.17
N SER A 97 18.27 12.41 -8.17
CA SER A 97 18.64 11.91 -6.85
C SER A 97 18.90 10.41 -6.86
N VAL A 98 18.06 9.66 -7.56
CA VAL A 98 18.21 8.21 -7.74
C VAL A 98 19.48 7.88 -8.52
N GLU A 99 19.76 8.55 -9.63
CA GLU A 99 20.98 8.37 -10.43
C GLU A 99 22.26 8.57 -9.58
N ARG A 100 22.23 9.56 -8.69
CA ARG A 100 23.36 9.87 -7.81
C ARG A 100 23.54 8.87 -6.66
N LYS A 101 22.41 8.46 -6.01
CA LYS A 101 22.44 7.67 -4.77
C LYS A 101 22.34 6.16 -4.99
N ALA A 102 21.80 5.75 -6.12
CA ALA A 102 21.67 4.37 -6.54
C ALA A 102 22.10 4.20 -8.02
N PRO A 103 23.41 4.46 -8.33
CA PRO A 103 23.90 4.37 -9.70
C PRO A 103 23.71 2.95 -10.25
N GLY A 104 23.15 2.86 -11.45
CA GLY A 104 22.85 1.58 -12.11
C GLY A 104 21.52 0.94 -11.74
N ALA A 105 20.74 1.49 -10.80
CA ALA A 105 19.39 1.02 -10.53
C ALA A 105 18.48 1.23 -11.73
N ARG A 106 17.69 0.21 -12.08
CA ARG A 106 16.70 0.28 -13.16
C ARG A 106 15.51 1.12 -12.68
N VAL A 107 15.23 2.21 -13.40
CA VAL A 107 14.09 3.08 -13.12
C VAL A 107 13.04 2.90 -14.23
N TYR A 108 11.86 2.42 -13.85
CA TYR A 108 10.74 2.20 -14.78
C TYR A 108 9.85 3.44 -14.95
N GLY A 109 10.02 4.43 -14.08
CA GLY A 109 9.30 5.68 -14.09
C GLY A 109 9.07 6.24 -12.69
N VAL A 110 8.11 7.15 -12.59
CA VAL A 110 7.65 7.74 -11.32
C VAL A 110 6.15 7.49 -11.20
N LEU A 111 5.74 6.88 -10.11
CA LEU A 111 4.35 6.74 -9.70
C LEU A 111 3.84 8.10 -9.25
N VAL A 112 2.77 8.57 -9.88
CA VAL A 112 2.00 9.75 -9.47
C VAL A 112 0.74 9.22 -8.79
N GLN A 113 0.54 9.57 -7.53
CA GLN A 113 -0.52 9.01 -6.70
C GLN A 113 -1.30 10.14 -6.00
N GLU A 114 -2.61 9.97 -5.87
CA GLU A 114 -3.47 10.83 -5.04
C GLU A 114 -2.90 10.91 -3.62
N MET A 115 -2.75 12.11 -3.08
CA MET A 115 -2.38 12.28 -1.70
C MET A 115 -3.59 12.02 -0.81
N VAL A 116 -3.50 10.94 -0.03
CA VAL A 116 -4.56 10.53 0.87
C VAL A 116 -4.63 11.45 2.08
N GLY A 117 -5.85 11.83 2.48
CA GLY A 117 -6.10 12.66 3.65
C GLY A 117 -5.75 11.96 4.97
N ARG A 118 -5.79 12.71 6.08
CA ARG A 118 -5.49 12.17 7.42
C ARG A 118 -6.54 11.15 7.88
N GLY A 119 -6.07 10.10 8.54
CA GLY A 119 -6.87 9.06 9.16
C GLY A 119 -6.04 8.29 10.19
N LEU A 120 -6.60 7.23 10.75
CA LEU A 120 -5.84 6.29 11.57
C LEU A 120 -5.04 5.38 10.63
N GLU A 121 -3.73 5.38 10.76
CA GLU A 121 -2.87 4.46 10.03
C GLU A 121 -2.88 3.09 10.71
N VAL A 122 -3.13 2.06 9.94
CA VAL A 122 -3.06 0.66 10.35
C VAL A 122 -2.23 -0.13 9.37
N ILE A 123 -1.71 -1.25 9.81
CA ILE A 123 -1.01 -2.23 8.97
C ILE A 123 -1.93 -3.42 8.79
N VAL A 124 -2.07 -3.87 7.54
CA VAL A 124 -2.70 -5.14 7.20
C VAL A 124 -1.69 -5.97 6.45
N GLY A 125 -1.33 -7.11 7.00
CA GLY A 125 -0.33 -8.00 6.41
C GLY A 125 -0.83 -9.43 6.25
N ALA A 126 -0.09 -10.21 5.48
CA ALA A 126 -0.23 -11.65 5.47
C ALA A 126 1.11 -12.32 5.18
N VAL A 127 1.30 -13.48 5.75
CA VAL A 127 2.47 -14.33 5.49
C VAL A 127 2.02 -15.77 5.31
N ARG A 128 2.77 -16.54 4.55
CA ARG A 128 2.54 -17.98 4.43
C ARG A 128 3.43 -18.72 5.43
N ASP A 129 2.81 -19.15 6.52
CA ASP A 129 3.48 -19.94 7.54
C ASP A 129 3.63 -21.40 7.07
N PRO A 130 4.80 -22.05 7.30
CA PRO A 130 5.02 -23.44 6.89
C PRO A 130 4.11 -24.45 7.55
N GLN A 131 3.60 -24.17 8.76
CA GLN A 131 2.77 -25.10 9.54
C GLN A 131 1.28 -24.77 9.41
N PHE A 132 0.93 -23.48 9.46
CA PHE A 132 -0.46 -23.02 9.49
C PHE A 132 -1.01 -22.60 8.12
N GLY A 133 -0.15 -22.52 7.10
CA GLY A 133 -0.54 -21.96 5.80
C GLY A 133 -0.64 -20.43 5.83
N PRO A 134 -1.57 -19.81 5.09
CA PRO A 134 -1.66 -18.36 5.06
C PRO A 134 -2.21 -17.82 6.39
N VAL A 135 -1.52 -16.82 6.95
CA VAL A 135 -1.87 -16.11 8.19
C VAL A 135 -2.01 -14.63 7.87
N VAL A 136 -3.10 -14.01 8.30
CA VAL A 136 -3.30 -12.56 8.18
C VAL A 136 -3.01 -11.86 9.51
N MET A 137 -2.60 -10.62 9.40
CA MET A 137 -2.27 -9.74 10.51
C MET A 137 -2.98 -8.39 10.34
N VAL A 138 -3.40 -7.81 11.45
CA VAL A 138 -3.79 -6.41 11.55
C VAL A 138 -3.09 -5.78 12.76
N GLY A 139 -2.68 -4.53 12.62
CA GLY A 139 -2.05 -3.77 13.72
C GLY A 139 -2.27 -2.28 13.60
N VAL A 140 -2.15 -1.56 14.72
CA VAL A 140 -2.16 -0.09 14.71
C VAL A 140 -0.83 0.39 14.16
N GLY A 141 -0.86 1.23 13.11
CA GLY A 141 0.32 1.72 12.42
C GLY A 141 1.17 2.73 13.19
N GLY A 142 2.24 3.19 12.55
CA GLY A 142 3.16 4.17 13.12
C GLY A 142 3.93 3.63 14.33
N VAL A 143 4.20 4.52 15.30
CA VAL A 143 4.98 4.22 16.51
C VAL A 143 4.44 3.03 17.31
N PHE A 144 3.12 2.75 17.24
CA PHE A 144 2.49 1.64 17.96
C PHE A 144 2.97 0.27 17.48
N VAL A 145 3.13 0.08 16.17
CA VAL A 145 3.66 -1.20 15.64
C VAL A 145 5.14 -1.33 15.94
N GLU A 146 5.92 -0.28 15.71
CA GLU A 146 7.39 -0.34 15.85
C GLU A 146 7.83 -0.57 17.30
N LEU A 147 7.20 0.11 18.25
CA LEU A 147 7.58 0.04 19.67
C LEU A 147 6.79 -1.00 20.47
N LEU A 148 5.46 -1.08 20.25
CA LEU A 148 4.57 -1.88 21.10
C LEU A 148 4.23 -3.23 20.50
N ARG A 149 4.54 -3.45 19.21
CA ARG A 149 4.17 -4.65 18.44
C ARG A 149 2.68 -5.00 18.65
N ASP A 150 1.83 -3.96 18.52
CA ASP A 150 0.40 -4.08 18.74
C ASP A 150 -0.26 -4.65 17.49
N VAL A 151 -0.25 -5.98 17.41
CA VAL A 151 -0.72 -6.76 16.25
C VAL A 151 -1.54 -7.96 16.71
N SER A 152 -2.51 -8.36 15.90
CA SER A 152 -3.30 -9.59 16.07
C SER A 152 -3.22 -10.43 14.79
N PHE A 153 -3.22 -11.74 14.92
CA PHE A 153 -3.05 -12.70 13.84
C PHE A 153 -4.19 -13.71 13.80
N ARG A 154 -4.58 -14.18 12.60
CA ARG A 154 -5.49 -15.32 12.39
C ARG A 154 -5.07 -16.11 11.17
N VAL A 155 -5.37 -17.41 11.17
CA VAL A 155 -5.19 -18.26 9.98
C VAL A 155 -6.25 -17.87 8.94
N ALA A 156 -5.82 -17.68 7.69
CA ALA A 156 -6.72 -17.34 6.59
C ALA A 156 -7.40 -18.60 5.99
N PRO A 157 -8.60 -18.49 5.42
CA PRO A 157 -9.41 -17.28 5.30
C PRO A 157 -10.15 -16.92 6.60
N VAL A 158 -10.34 -15.64 6.86
CA VAL A 158 -11.06 -15.13 8.03
C VAL A 158 -12.46 -14.63 7.65
N THR A 159 -13.36 -14.65 8.65
CA THR A 159 -14.70 -14.05 8.56
C THR A 159 -14.70 -12.61 9.12
N PRO A 160 -15.75 -11.81 8.87
CA PRO A 160 -15.88 -10.49 9.49
C PRO A 160 -15.85 -10.53 11.03
N VAL A 161 -16.39 -11.60 11.64
CA VAL A 161 -16.39 -11.77 13.10
C VAL A 161 -14.98 -11.98 13.63
N ASP A 162 -14.19 -12.83 12.95
CA ASP A 162 -12.78 -13.05 13.33
C ASP A 162 -11.99 -11.74 13.29
N VAL A 163 -12.22 -10.91 12.27
CA VAL A 163 -11.52 -9.61 12.14
C VAL A 163 -11.95 -8.65 13.25
N GLU A 164 -13.24 -8.59 13.58
CA GLU A 164 -13.70 -7.78 14.72
C GLU A 164 -13.05 -8.19 16.03
N GLU A 165 -12.87 -9.50 16.25
CA GLU A 165 -12.12 -10.00 17.40
C GLU A 165 -10.64 -9.60 17.34
N MET A 166 -9.99 -9.75 16.16
CA MET A 166 -8.62 -9.28 15.96
C MET A 166 -8.45 -7.80 16.34
N LEU A 167 -9.40 -6.95 15.96
CA LEU A 167 -9.34 -5.52 16.29
C LEU A 167 -9.48 -5.31 17.81
N ARG A 168 -10.35 -6.05 18.49
CA ARG A 168 -10.54 -5.98 19.96
C ARG A 168 -9.32 -6.48 20.75
N ASP A 169 -8.53 -7.40 20.17
CA ASP A 169 -7.28 -7.89 20.77
C ASP A 169 -6.18 -6.80 20.81
N LEU A 170 -6.27 -5.76 19.95
CA LEU A 170 -5.28 -4.70 19.91
C LEU A 170 -5.35 -3.81 21.17
N LYS A 171 -4.20 -3.50 21.74
CA LYS A 171 -4.08 -2.55 22.87
C LYS A 171 -4.56 -1.16 22.46
N GLY A 172 -4.33 -0.79 21.19
CA GLY A 172 -4.78 0.45 20.57
C GLY A 172 -6.22 0.47 20.10
N TYR A 173 -7.06 -0.53 20.43
CA TYR A 173 -8.46 -0.61 19.99
C TYR A 173 -9.27 0.67 20.22
N ARG A 174 -9.03 1.37 21.34
CA ARG A 174 -9.71 2.63 21.66
C ARG A 174 -9.51 3.73 20.59
N LEU A 175 -8.46 3.67 19.79
CA LEU A 175 -8.25 4.61 18.68
C LEU A 175 -9.31 4.47 17.58
N PHE A 176 -9.91 3.29 17.45
CA PHE A 176 -11.00 3.06 16.51
C PHE A 176 -12.34 3.59 17.01
N GLU A 177 -12.51 3.77 18.30
CA GLU A 177 -13.74 4.29 18.92
C GLU A 177 -13.77 5.82 19.03
N GLY A 178 -12.65 6.46 18.67
CA GLY A 178 -12.43 7.89 18.82
C GLY A 178 -11.72 8.23 20.14
N TYR A 179 -10.70 9.07 20.05
CA TYR A 179 -9.88 9.44 21.20
C TYR A 179 -9.39 10.88 21.09
N ARG A 180 -9.44 11.64 22.20
CA ARG A 180 -8.97 13.03 22.30
C ARG A 180 -9.55 13.99 21.24
N GLY A 181 -10.85 13.88 20.97
CA GLY A 181 -11.54 14.73 19.99
C GLY A 181 -11.51 14.22 18.55
N GLU A 182 -10.77 13.13 18.28
CA GLU A 182 -10.84 12.45 17.00
C GLU A 182 -12.12 11.59 16.90
N PRO A 183 -12.81 11.59 15.74
CA PRO A 183 -14.03 10.82 15.57
C PRO A 183 -13.75 9.31 15.53
N PRO A 184 -14.77 8.46 15.79
CA PRO A 184 -14.70 7.04 15.54
C PRO A 184 -14.26 6.73 14.11
N ARG A 185 -13.54 5.64 13.92
CA ARG A 185 -13.00 5.18 12.63
C ARG A 185 -13.92 4.18 11.95
N ASP A 186 -13.87 4.14 10.65
CA ASP A 186 -14.66 3.21 9.83
C ASP A 186 -14.11 1.78 9.96
N LYS A 187 -14.40 1.15 11.10
CA LYS A 187 -13.99 -0.25 11.38
C LYS A 187 -14.54 -1.21 10.33
N ARG A 188 -15.76 -0.96 9.83
CA ARG A 188 -16.38 -1.83 8.82
C ARG A 188 -15.57 -1.86 7.53
N ALA A 189 -15.07 -0.71 7.08
CA ALA A 189 -14.21 -0.64 5.90
C ALA A 189 -12.88 -1.39 6.12
N LEU A 190 -12.29 -1.31 7.32
CA LEU A 190 -11.07 -2.06 7.66
C LEU A 190 -11.34 -3.57 7.70
N VAL A 191 -12.45 -4.01 8.32
CA VAL A 191 -12.88 -5.42 8.34
C VAL A 191 -12.97 -5.98 6.91
N ASP A 192 -13.62 -5.24 5.99
CA ASP A 192 -13.75 -5.65 4.60
C ASP A 192 -12.38 -5.79 3.90
N ILE A 193 -11.43 -4.87 4.16
CA ILE A 193 -10.06 -4.96 3.64
C ILE A 193 -9.37 -6.24 4.13
N VAL A 194 -9.39 -6.52 5.44
CA VAL A 194 -8.70 -7.70 6.03
C VAL A 194 -9.30 -9.01 5.50
N VAL A 195 -10.63 -9.10 5.40
CA VAL A 195 -11.33 -10.27 4.83
C VAL A 195 -10.90 -10.48 3.36
N ARG A 196 -10.83 -9.42 2.54
CA ARG A 196 -10.37 -9.53 1.15
C ARG A 196 -8.92 -9.95 1.04
N VAL A 197 -8.03 -9.39 1.87
CA VAL A 197 -6.62 -9.82 1.93
C VAL A 197 -6.51 -11.29 2.31
N SER A 198 -7.30 -11.75 3.29
CA SER A 198 -7.29 -13.17 3.68
C SER A 198 -7.70 -14.12 2.56
N ARG A 199 -8.71 -13.75 1.76
CA ARG A 199 -9.13 -14.50 0.58
C ARG A 199 -8.05 -14.50 -0.50
N LEU A 200 -7.48 -13.33 -0.78
CA LEU A 200 -6.41 -13.15 -1.75
C LEU A 200 -5.25 -14.12 -1.48
N VAL A 201 -4.74 -14.18 -0.24
CA VAL A 201 -3.61 -15.06 0.09
C VAL A 201 -3.99 -16.53 0.16
N ALA A 202 -5.25 -16.86 0.41
CA ALA A 202 -5.75 -18.22 0.35
C ALA A 202 -5.87 -18.73 -1.10
N GLU A 203 -6.25 -17.84 -2.04
CA GLU A 203 -6.43 -18.16 -3.47
C GLU A 203 -5.13 -18.21 -4.26
N HIS A 204 -4.07 -17.52 -3.80
CA HIS A 204 -2.78 -17.42 -4.50
C HIS A 204 -1.65 -18.03 -3.68
N GLU A 205 -1.38 -19.32 -3.90
CA GLU A 205 -0.30 -20.03 -3.20
C GLU A 205 1.09 -19.45 -3.50
N GLU A 206 1.25 -18.81 -4.64
CA GLU A 206 2.49 -18.16 -5.07
C GLU A 206 2.81 -16.87 -4.28
N ILE A 207 1.86 -16.30 -3.53
CA ILE A 207 2.10 -15.15 -2.68
C ILE A 207 2.61 -15.63 -1.31
N ASN A 208 3.83 -15.23 -0.98
CA ASN A 208 4.47 -15.54 0.30
C ASN A 208 4.18 -14.48 1.37
N GLU A 209 4.15 -13.20 0.98
CA GLU A 209 3.99 -12.09 1.91
C GLU A 209 3.17 -10.97 1.27
N VAL A 210 2.30 -10.37 2.03
CA VAL A 210 1.57 -9.13 1.72
C VAL A 210 1.81 -8.15 2.87
N ASP A 211 2.16 -6.91 2.52
CA ASP A 211 2.32 -5.82 3.47
C ASP A 211 1.61 -4.59 2.90
N LEU A 212 0.47 -4.25 3.49
CA LEU A 212 -0.30 -3.05 3.19
C LEU A 212 -0.04 -2.04 4.32
N ASN A 213 0.88 -1.10 4.08
CA ASN A 213 1.39 -0.21 5.11
C ASN A 213 1.77 1.18 4.53
N PRO A 214 0.97 2.22 4.83
CA PRO A 214 -0.22 2.18 5.69
C PRO A 214 -1.53 1.87 4.93
N VAL A 215 -2.49 1.33 5.66
CA VAL A 215 -3.91 1.45 5.35
C VAL A 215 -4.45 2.61 6.19
N VAL A 216 -4.99 3.63 5.55
CA VAL A 216 -5.55 4.81 6.23
C VAL A 216 -7.05 4.61 6.43
N VAL A 217 -7.48 4.52 7.70
CA VAL A 217 -8.89 4.37 8.10
C VAL A 217 -9.44 5.75 8.46
N PHE A 218 -10.43 6.21 7.70
CA PHE A 218 -11.07 7.50 7.90
C PHE A 218 -12.13 7.47 9.02
N ALA A 219 -12.77 8.61 9.26
CA ALA A 219 -13.93 8.68 10.14
C ALA A 219 -15.04 7.72 9.68
N GLU A 220 -15.88 7.28 10.60
CA GLU A 220 -16.98 6.36 10.35
C GLU A 220 -17.82 6.79 9.13
N GLY A 221 -18.13 5.83 8.25
CA GLY A 221 -18.84 6.05 6.98
C GLY A 221 -18.00 6.69 5.86
N ARG A 222 -16.70 6.97 6.09
CA ARG A 222 -15.80 7.56 5.09
C ARG A 222 -14.85 6.56 4.46
N GLY A 223 -14.91 5.29 4.87
CA GLY A 223 -14.12 4.21 4.30
C GLY A 223 -12.68 4.15 4.80
N ALA A 224 -11.85 3.42 4.05
CA ALA A 224 -10.41 3.30 4.24
C ALA A 224 -9.71 3.23 2.88
N LYS A 225 -8.38 3.48 2.82
CA LYS A 225 -7.57 3.33 1.60
C LYS A 225 -6.23 2.65 1.91
N VAL A 226 -5.86 1.71 1.06
CA VAL A 226 -4.52 1.09 1.03
C VAL A 226 -3.58 2.05 0.30
N VAL A 227 -2.68 2.71 1.02
CA VAL A 227 -1.83 3.79 0.48
C VAL A 227 -0.53 3.27 -0.11
N ASP A 228 0.03 2.24 0.49
CA ASP A 228 1.20 1.52 -0.02
C ASP A 228 0.96 0.01 0.08
N ALA A 229 1.47 -0.74 -0.89
CA ALA A 229 1.30 -2.18 -0.97
C ALA A 229 2.58 -2.86 -1.47
N ARG A 230 2.98 -3.91 -0.77
CA ARG A 230 4.11 -4.77 -1.13
C ARG A 230 3.65 -6.22 -1.17
N PHE A 231 4.01 -6.91 -2.23
CA PHE A 231 3.79 -8.34 -2.38
C PHE A 231 5.12 -9.04 -2.67
N VAL A 232 5.39 -10.11 -1.95
CA VAL A 232 6.50 -11.02 -2.20
C VAL A 232 5.93 -12.32 -2.77
N VAL A 233 6.49 -12.76 -3.90
CA VAL A 233 6.08 -13.97 -4.60
C VAL A 233 7.23 -14.99 -4.64
N ARG A 234 6.89 -16.26 -4.83
CA ARG A 234 7.83 -17.38 -4.98
C ARG A 234 7.79 -17.95 -6.38
#